data_cd4334cb2e7342c36ab4074a09b2526a
#
_entry.id   cd4334cb2e7342c36ab4074a09b2526a
#
_cell.length_a   1.000
_cell.length_b   1.000
_cell.length_c   1.000
_cell.angle_alpha   90.00
_cell.angle_beta   90.00
_cell.angle_gamma   90.00
#
_symmetry.space_group_name_H-M   'P 1'
#
loop_
_entity.id
_entity.type
_entity.pdbx_description
1 polymer ?
#
loop_
_entity_poly.entity_id
_entity_poly.type
_entity_poly.pdbx_seq_one_letter_code
_entity_poly.pdbx_strand_id
1 'polypeptide(L)'
;MAKQLKYEKILDALEHLLVSKNIQSISVSEIAQTAGIGKGSIYYYFPSKDAILEALIERNYEKPLNTARNLASQSDISPFTRMAMLFQACRTSSAEFLRSENTSSLSSAQEKSFIHSRYLNHLICALKPELSEIIRQGIAAGQIHFDNPDALSEIVLIVLSVKLDNTLVPSTKDEIENTIMGLVSLLEKGTENPS
;
A
#
# COMPACT_ATOMS: atom_id res chain seq x y z
N MET A 1 -1.03 -10.81 25.04
CA MET A 1 -1.10 -12.05 24.23
C MET A 1 -2.51 -12.45 23.81
N ALA A 2 -3.45 -12.80 24.71
CA ALA A 2 -4.79 -13.28 24.29
C ALA A 2 -5.64 -12.26 23.50
N LYS A 3 -5.50 -10.96 23.78
CA LYS A 3 -6.20 -9.87 23.08
C LYS A 3 -5.72 -9.76 21.63
N GLN A 4 -4.42 -9.75 21.41
CA GLN A 4 -3.81 -9.70 20.07
C GLN A 4 -4.18 -10.93 19.25
N LEU A 5 -4.17 -12.12 19.86
CA LEU A 5 -4.53 -13.36 19.16
C LEU A 5 -5.97 -13.35 18.63
N LYS A 6 -6.94 -12.76 19.37
CA LYS A 6 -8.33 -12.67 18.91
C LYS A 6 -8.48 -11.62 17.81
N TYR A 7 -7.74 -10.51 17.89
CA TYR A 7 -7.69 -9.49 16.85
C TYR A 7 -7.24 -10.09 15.51
N GLU A 8 -6.11 -10.80 15.50
CA GLU A 8 -5.59 -11.47 14.30
C GLU A 8 -6.56 -12.53 13.76
N LYS A 9 -7.17 -13.33 14.62
CA LYS A 9 -8.18 -14.32 14.19
C LYS A 9 -9.38 -13.70 13.49
N ILE A 10 -9.78 -12.48 13.85
CA ILE A 10 -10.87 -11.77 13.18
C ILE A 10 -10.42 -11.35 11.76
N LEU A 11 -9.20 -10.84 11.62
CA LEU A 11 -8.65 -10.45 10.32
C LEU A 11 -8.46 -11.67 9.41
N ASP A 12 -7.89 -12.76 9.94
CA ASP A 12 -7.72 -14.03 9.19
C ASP A 12 -9.06 -14.60 8.73
N ALA A 13 -10.10 -14.51 9.56
CA ALA A 13 -11.44 -14.96 9.22
C ALA A 13 -12.05 -14.13 8.07
N LEU A 14 -11.90 -12.81 8.10
CA LEU A 14 -12.36 -11.96 7.00
C LEU A 14 -11.57 -12.25 5.73
N GLU A 15 -10.24 -12.34 5.80
CA GLU A 15 -9.39 -12.66 4.67
C GLU A 15 -9.78 -14.01 4.03
N HIS A 16 -10.01 -15.04 4.85
CA HIS A 16 -10.48 -16.34 4.39
C HIS A 16 -11.84 -16.28 3.68
N LEU A 17 -12.79 -15.50 4.22
CA LEU A 17 -14.12 -15.35 3.64
C LEU A 17 -14.07 -14.59 2.30
N LEU A 18 -13.19 -13.61 2.16
CA LEU A 18 -12.99 -12.84 0.93
C LEU A 18 -12.46 -13.69 -0.23
N VAL A 19 -11.83 -14.84 0.04
CA VAL A 19 -11.42 -15.78 -1.01
C VAL A 19 -12.61 -16.32 -1.79
N SER A 20 -13.78 -16.48 -1.17
CA SER A 20 -14.96 -17.12 -1.78
C SER A 20 -16.22 -16.27 -1.80
N LYS A 21 -16.22 -15.10 -1.16
CA LYS A 21 -17.40 -14.24 -0.99
C LYS A 21 -17.07 -12.78 -1.23
N ASN A 22 -18.10 -12.08 -1.70
CA ASN A 22 -18.11 -10.64 -1.82
C ASN A 22 -18.21 -9.98 -0.43
N ILE A 23 -17.47 -8.91 -0.16
CA ILE A 23 -17.50 -8.19 1.12
C ILE A 23 -18.91 -7.75 1.51
N GLN A 24 -19.76 -7.39 0.55
CA GLN A 24 -21.14 -6.97 0.81
C GLN A 24 -21.97 -8.12 1.37
N SER A 25 -21.73 -9.35 0.92
CA SER A 25 -22.45 -10.56 1.36
C SER A 25 -21.94 -11.12 2.69
N ILE A 26 -20.74 -10.74 3.14
CA ILE A 26 -20.17 -11.21 4.40
C ILE A 26 -20.80 -10.46 5.57
N SER A 27 -21.32 -11.20 6.54
CA SER A 27 -21.85 -10.64 7.80
C SER A 27 -20.86 -10.72 8.94
N VAL A 28 -20.99 -9.83 9.93
CA VAL A 28 -20.18 -9.89 11.17
C VAL A 28 -20.40 -11.23 11.91
N SER A 29 -21.57 -11.84 11.76
CA SER A 29 -21.86 -13.16 12.36
C SER A 29 -21.05 -14.28 11.70
N GLU A 30 -20.88 -14.25 10.40
CA GLU A 30 -20.03 -15.20 9.68
C GLU A 30 -18.55 -15.03 10.02
N ILE A 31 -18.07 -13.78 10.11
CA ILE A 31 -16.71 -13.50 10.56
C ILE A 31 -16.49 -14.10 11.97
N ALA A 32 -17.42 -13.89 12.90
CA ALA A 32 -17.35 -14.42 14.23
C ALA A 32 -17.31 -15.96 14.26
N GLN A 33 -18.17 -16.60 13.47
CA GLN A 33 -18.22 -18.05 13.33
C GLN A 33 -16.92 -18.61 12.75
N THR A 34 -16.39 -18.01 11.71
CA THR A 34 -15.14 -18.41 11.06
C THR A 34 -13.94 -18.21 12.00
N ALA A 35 -13.93 -17.11 12.77
CA ALA A 35 -12.89 -16.84 13.77
C ALA A 35 -12.98 -17.73 15.02
N GLY A 36 -14.08 -18.47 15.20
CA GLY A 36 -14.33 -19.30 16.39
C GLY A 36 -14.54 -18.47 17.68
N ILE A 37 -15.16 -17.28 17.55
CA ILE A 37 -15.43 -16.38 18.67
C ILE A 37 -16.90 -15.92 18.69
N GLY A 38 -17.38 -15.48 19.86
CA GLY A 38 -18.73 -14.92 19.96
C GLY A 38 -18.87 -13.59 19.22
N LYS A 39 -20.03 -13.36 18.55
CA LYS A 39 -20.32 -12.10 17.82
C LYS A 39 -20.11 -10.85 18.69
N GLY A 40 -20.49 -10.88 19.96
CA GLY A 40 -20.27 -9.77 20.89
C GLY A 40 -18.79 -9.45 21.11
N SER A 41 -17.91 -10.46 20.97
CA SER A 41 -16.47 -10.25 21.07
C SER A 41 -15.91 -9.48 19.90
N ILE A 42 -16.50 -9.59 18.69
CA ILE A 42 -16.06 -8.80 17.52
C ILE A 42 -16.20 -7.31 17.81
N TYR A 43 -17.35 -6.87 18.33
CA TYR A 43 -17.62 -5.46 18.58
C TYR A 43 -16.75 -4.85 19.68
N TYR A 44 -16.07 -5.68 20.48
CA TYR A 44 -15.04 -5.20 21.41
C TYR A 44 -13.77 -4.75 20.69
N TYR A 45 -13.45 -5.35 19.53
CA TYR A 45 -12.25 -5.03 18.74
C TYR A 45 -12.54 -4.06 17.60
N PHE A 46 -13.69 -4.21 16.95
CA PHE A 46 -14.05 -3.49 15.74
C PHE A 46 -15.50 -2.98 15.81
N PRO A 47 -15.75 -1.68 15.65
CA PRO A 47 -17.10 -1.12 15.74
C PRO A 47 -17.99 -1.52 14.55
N SER A 48 -17.40 -1.93 13.43
CA SER A 48 -18.11 -2.28 12.20
C SER A 48 -17.35 -3.28 11.34
N LYS A 49 -18.01 -3.87 10.34
CA LYS A 49 -17.38 -4.69 9.31
C LYS A 49 -16.34 -3.88 8.51
N ASP A 50 -16.64 -2.61 8.21
CA ASP A 50 -15.72 -1.73 7.52
C ASP A 50 -14.44 -1.50 8.33
N ALA A 51 -14.54 -1.39 9.66
CA ALA A 51 -13.35 -1.28 10.51
C ALA A 51 -12.48 -2.56 10.49
N ILE A 52 -13.10 -3.73 10.32
CA ILE A 52 -12.35 -4.98 10.13
C ILE A 52 -11.64 -4.99 8.78
N LEU A 53 -12.32 -4.54 7.72
CA LEU A 53 -11.74 -4.44 6.38
C LEU A 53 -10.57 -3.44 6.34
N GLU A 54 -10.72 -2.27 6.97
CA GLU A 54 -9.65 -1.28 7.08
C GLU A 54 -8.41 -1.86 7.79
N ALA A 55 -8.61 -2.55 8.92
CA ALA A 55 -7.52 -3.17 9.65
C ALA A 55 -6.85 -4.32 8.86
N LEU A 56 -7.62 -5.07 8.06
CA LEU A 56 -7.07 -6.08 7.16
C LEU A 56 -6.22 -5.44 6.06
N ILE A 57 -6.71 -4.35 5.45
CA ILE A 57 -5.97 -3.57 4.46
C ILE A 57 -4.68 -3.04 5.10
N GLU A 58 -4.75 -2.47 6.29
CA GLU A 58 -3.61 -1.95 7.04
C GLU A 58 -2.54 -3.02 7.28
N ARG A 59 -2.95 -4.21 7.72
CA ARG A 59 -2.06 -5.36 7.88
C ARG A 59 -1.30 -5.71 6.58
N ASN A 60 -1.97 -5.61 5.43
CA ASN A 60 -1.38 -5.97 4.14
C ASN A 60 -0.34 -4.97 3.63
N TYR A 61 -0.40 -3.68 4.01
CA TYR A 61 0.64 -2.72 3.61
C TYR A 61 1.75 -2.54 4.67
N GLU A 62 1.70 -3.22 5.79
CA GLU A 62 2.73 -3.12 6.83
C GLU A 62 4.13 -3.48 6.32
N LYS A 63 4.23 -4.51 5.46
CA LYS A 63 5.49 -4.95 4.87
C LYS A 63 6.17 -3.88 3.99
N PRO A 64 5.51 -3.29 2.98
CA PRO A 64 6.10 -2.20 2.21
C PRO A 64 6.36 -0.95 3.05
N LEU A 65 5.54 -0.65 4.06
CA LEU A 65 5.77 0.46 4.96
C LEU A 65 7.03 0.25 5.83
N ASN A 66 7.25 -0.95 6.35
CA ASN A 66 8.47 -1.27 7.08
C ASN A 66 9.71 -1.23 6.17
N THR A 67 9.58 -1.64 4.91
CA THR A 67 10.64 -1.46 3.91
C THR A 67 10.95 0.03 3.71
N ALA A 68 9.94 0.87 3.58
CA ALA A 68 10.11 2.32 3.44
C ALA A 68 10.83 2.95 4.63
N ARG A 69 10.44 2.60 5.85
CA ARG A 69 11.10 3.08 7.09
C ARG A 69 12.57 2.66 7.14
N ASN A 70 12.86 1.42 6.81
CA ASN A 70 14.23 0.93 6.75
C ASN A 70 15.06 1.67 5.70
N LEU A 71 14.51 1.93 4.52
CA LEU A 71 15.18 2.68 3.47
C LEU A 71 15.38 4.14 3.84
N ALA A 72 14.41 4.79 4.51
CA ALA A 72 14.53 6.17 4.96
C ALA A 72 15.68 6.36 5.97
N SER A 73 16.03 5.32 6.72
CA SER A 73 17.14 5.35 7.68
C SER A 73 18.53 5.10 7.07
N GLN A 74 18.63 4.65 5.80
CA GLN A 74 19.89 4.28 5.14
C GLN A 74 20.47 5.46 4.35
N SER A 75 21.12 6.39 5.03
CA SER A 75 21.69 7.60 4.41
C SER A 75 22.91 7.36 3.53
N ASP A 76 23.51 6.19 3.59
CA ASP A 76 24.64 5.73 2.75
C ASP A 76 24.22 5.30 1.34
N ILE A 77 22.93 5.06 1.11
CA ILE A 77 22.36 4.75 -0.21
C ILE A 77 21.79 6.02 -0.82
N SER A 78 22.01 6.23 -2.13
CA SER A 78 21.49 7.42 -2.82
C SER A 78 19.95 7.52 -2.70
N PRO A 79 19.38 8.73 -2.60
CA PRO A 79 17.95 8.92 -2.49
C PRO A 79 17.19 8.32 -3.68
N PHE A 80 17.75 8.37 -4.89
CA PHE A 80 17.14 7.80 -6.10
C PHE A 80 17.09 6.28 -6.04
N THR A 81 18.17 5.64 -5.57
CA THR A 81 18.20 4.19 -5.37
C THR A 81 17.17 3.76 -4.31
N ARG A 82 17.08 4.49 -3.20
CA ARG A 82 16.07 4.21 -2.14
C ARG A 82 14.65 4.36 -2.67
N MET A 83 14.36 5.40 -3.46
CA MET A 83 13.06 5.58 -4.10
C MET A 83 12.74 4.44 -5.06
N ALA A 84 13.68 4.01 -5.90
CA ALA A 84 13.49 2.88 -6.80
C ALA A 84 13.19 1.57 -6.04
N MET A 85 13.91 1.30 -4.95
CA MET A 85 13.68 0.13 -4.09
C MET A 85 12.31 0.21 -3.39
N LEU A 86 11.90 1.39 -2.92
CA LEU A 86 10.59 1.62 -2.33
C LEU A 86 9.46 1.34 -3.35
N PHE A 87 9.58 1.87 -4.57
CA PHE A 87 8.58 1.66 -5.62
C PHE A 87 8.50 0.18 -6.03
N GLN A 88 9.62 -0.50 -6.08
CA GLN A 88 9.65 -1.94 -6.31
C GLN A 88 8.93 -2.72 -5.20
N ALA A 89 9.14 -2.36 -3.94
CA ALA A 89 8.45 -2.98 -2.80
C ALA A 89 6.94 -2.75 -2.87
N CYS A 90 6.49 -1.53 -3.20
CA CYS A 90 5.07 -1.21 -3.39
C CYS A 90 4.46 -2.01 -4.54
N ARG A 91 5.16 -2.12 -5.67
CA ARG A 91 4.71 -2.91 -6.82
C ARG A 91 4.55 -4.39 -6.48
N THR A 92 5.52 -4.95 -5.78
CA THR A 92 5.47 -6.35 -5.34
C THR A 92 4.30 -6.60 -4.40
N SER A 93 4.13 -5.73 -3.39
CA SER A 93 3.05 -5.85 -2.41
C SER A 93 1.67 -5.67 -3.07
N SER A 94 1.51 -4.69 -3.97
CA SER A 94 0.27 -4.51 -4.74
C SER A 94 -0.06 -5.73 -5.59
N ALA A 95 0.93 -6.32 -6.27
CA ALA A 95 0.74 -7.54 -7.06
C ALA A 95 0.42 -8.76 -6.19
N GLU A 96 1.00 -8.89 -5.01
CA GLU A 96 0.67 -9.95 -4.04
C GLU A 96 -0.77 -9.79 -3.53
N PHE A 97 -1.17 -8.56 -3.19
CA PHE A 97 -2.53 -8.24 -2.77
C PHE A 97 -3.55 -8.61 -3.84
N LEU A 98 -3.34 -8.20 -5.09
CA LEU A 98 -4.22 -8.54 -6.22
C LEU A 98 -4.28 -10.04 -6.51
N ARG A 99 -3.21 -10.80 -6.27
CA ARG A 99 -3.22 -12.27 -6.43
C ARG A 99 -4.05 -12.94 -5.34
N SER A 100 -3.97 -12.49 -4.11
CA SER A 100 -4.81 -13.02 -3.02
C SER A 100 -6.30 -12.78 -3.30
N GLU A 101 -6.66 -11.64 -3.86
CA GLU A 101 -8.00 -11.29 -4.30
C GLU A 101 -8.48 -12.09 -5.53
N ASN A 102 -7.57 -12.44 -6.46
CA ASN A 102 -7.90 -13.17 -7.70
C ASN A 102 -8.22 -14.65 -7.49
N THR A 103 -7.92 -15.23 -6.34
CA THR A 103 -8.37 -16.58 -5.96
C THR A 103 -9.88 -16.64 -5.72
N SER A 104 -10.55 -15.54 -5.56
CA SER A 104 -12.00 -15.45 -5.43
C SER A 104 -12.65 -15.32 -6.80
N SER A 105 -13.23 -16.42 -7.29
CA SER A 105 -14.04 -16.44 -8.54
C SER A 105 -15.41 -15.76 -8.39
N LEU A 106 -15.81 -15.39 -7.18
CA LEU A 106 -17.16 -14.91 -6.85
C LEU A 106 -17.25 -13.39 -6.65
N SER A 107 -16.11 -12.69 -6.50
CA SER A 107 -16.09 -11.23 -6.40
C SER A 107 -16.14 -10.57 -7.76
N SER A 108 -16.97 -9.54 -7.92
CA SER A 108 -17.00 -8.75 -9.17
C SER A 108 -15.68 -8.00 -9.37
N ALA A 109 -15.33 -7.73 -10.64
CA ALA A 109 -14.15 -6.91 -10.96
C ALA A 109 -14.21 -5.53 -10.30
N GLN A 110 -15.40 -4.95 -10.18
CA GLN A 110 -15.64 -3.66 -9.52
C GLN A 110 -15.31 -3.68 -8.03
N GLU A 111 -15.64 -4.78 -7.34
CA GLU A 111 -15.36 -4.92 -5.92
C GLU A 111 -13.87 -5.11 -5.66
N LYS A 112 -13.20 -5.92 -6.45
CA LYS A 112 -11.74 -6.09 -6.39
C LYS A 112 -11.03 -4.75 -6.59
N SER A 113 -11.46 -3.97 -7.58
CA SER A 113 -10.96 -2.62 -7.84
C SER A 113 -11.21 -1.68 -6.64
N PHE A 114 -12.38 -1.75 -6.01
CA PHE A 114 -12.71 -0.93 -4.85
C PHE A 114 -11.80 -1.22 -3.65
N ILE A 115 -11.62 -2.50 -3.31
CA ILE A 115 -10.74 -2.90 -2.19
C ILE A 115 -9.29 -2.55 -2.50
N HIS A 116 -8.82 -2.79 -3.72
CA HIS A 116 -7.47 -2.44 -4.16
C HIS A 116 -7.22 -0.93 -4.12
N SER A 117 -8.18 -0.12 -4.55
CA SER A 117 -8.11 1.34 -4.48
C SER A 117 -7.99 1.84 -3.02
N ARG A 118 -8.74 1.24 -2.09
CA ARG A 118 -8.59 1.52 -0.65
C ARG A 118 -7.20 1.14 -0.14
N TYR A 119 -6.72 -0.04 -0.49
CA TYR A 119 -5.36 -0.48 -0.15
C TYR A 119 -4.31 0.54 -0.62
N LEU A 120 -4.36 0.95 -1.88
CA LEU A 120 -3.41 1.94 -2.43
C LEU A 120 -3.51 3.28 -1.73
N ASN A 121 -4.73 3.76 -1.45
CA ASN A 121 -4.93 5.03 -0.75
C ASN A 121 -4.29 5.03 0.64
N HIS A 122 -4.51 3.96 1.43
CA HIS A 122 -3.87 3.81 2.74
C HIS A 122 -2.36 3.71 2.64
N LEU A 123 -1.85 2.89 1.72
CA LEU A 123 -0.41 2.71 1.50
C LEU A 123 0.26 4.06 1.17
N ILE A 124 -0.32 4.84 0.26
CA ILE A 124 0.21 6.14 -0.15
C ILE A 124 0.24 7.13 1.02
N CYS A 125 -0.86 7.24 1.77
CA CYS A 125 -0.90 8.11 2.94
C CYS A 125 0.17 7.72 3.98
N ALA A 126 0.38 6.42 4.17
CA ALA A 126 1.37 5.91 5.11
C ALA A 126 2.82 6.08 4.62
N LEU A 127 3.06 6.07 3.29
CA LEU A 127 4.39 6.20 2.69
C LEU A 127 4.86 7.65 2.56
N LYS A 128 3.95 8.63 2.54
CA LYS A 128 4.29 10.05 2.33
C LYS A 128 5.36 10.56 3.30
N PRO A 129 5.29 10.34 4.63
CA PRO A 129 6.32 10.77 5.55
C PRO A 129 7.70 10.17 5.26
N GLU A 130 7.74 8.88 4.93
CA GLU A 130 8.98 8.15 4.68
C GLU A 130 9.64 8.60 3.37
N LEU A 131 8.86 8.81 2.32
CA LEU A 131 9.37 9.33 1.06
C LEU A 131 9.83 10.79 1.20
N SER A 132 9.08 11.63 1.93
CA SER A 132 9.49 13.01 2.22
C SER A 132 10.82 13.05 2.96
N GLU A 133 11.07 12.11 3.87
CA GLU A 133 12.34 12.04 4.60
C GLU A 133 13.51 11.64 3.68
N ILE A 134 13.32 10.67 2.79
CA ILE A 134 14.33 10.31 1.77
C ILE A 134 14.67 11.53 0.90
N ILE A 135 13.66 12.29 0.47
CA ILE A 135 13.83 13.49 -0.35
C ILE A 135 14.57 14.58 0.45
N ARG A 136 14.20 14.84 1.71
CA ARG A 136 14.88 15.85 2.57
C ARG A 136 16.36 15.53 2.74
N GLN A 137 16.69 14.26 2.96
CA GLN A 137 18.08 13.82 3.05
C GLN A 137 18.83 14.03 1.73
N GLY A 138 18.17 13.76 0.58
CA GLY A 138 18.75 14.05 -0.74
C GLY A 138 18.99 15.54 -0.97
N ILE A 139 18.08 16.40 -0.53
CA ILE A 139 18.26 17.87 -0.58
C ILE A 139 19.42 18.30 0.32
N ALA A 140 19.47 17.81 1.55
CA ALA A 140 20.55 18.15 2.50
C ALA A 140 21.92 17.68 2.00
N ALA A 141 21.99 16.59 1.24
CA ALA A 141 23.21 16.08 0.62
C ALA A 141 23.56 16.75 -0.73
N GLY A 142 22.74 17.71 -1.21
CA GLY A 142 22.94 18.38 -2.50
C GLY A 142 22.70 17.48 -3.72
N GLN A 143 21.99 16.36 -3.54
CA GLN A 143 21.67 15.41 -4.60
C GLN A 143 20.29 15.66 -5.25
N ILE A 144 19.42 16.38 -4.54
CA ILE A 144 18.09 16.79 -5.01
C ILE A 144 17.99 18.31 -4.85
N HIS A 145 17.60 18.99 -5.93
CA HIS A 145 17.41 20.45 -5.95
C HIS A 145 15.93 20.77 -6.09
N PHE A 146 15.21 20.74 -4.98
CA PHE A 146 13.78 21.02 -4.93
C PHE A 146 13.39 21.61 -3.57
N ASP A 147 12.62 22.71 -3.56
CA ASP A 147 12.36 23.46 -2.33
C ASP A 147 11.30 22.85 -1.42
N ASN A 148 10.43 21.98 -1.95
CA ASN A 148 9.30 21.44 -1.21
C ASN A 148 9.27 19.89 -1.27
N PRO A 149 9.96 19.21 -0.35
CA PRO A 149 10.05 17.75 -0.32
C PRO A 149 8.68 17.07 -0.15
N ASP A 150 7.76 17.68 0.59
CA ASP A 150 6.43 17.10 0.82
C ASP A 150 5.56 17.16 -0.45
N ALA A 151 5.64 18.25 -1.22
CA ALA A 151 4.97 18.35 -2.51
C ALA A 151 5.56 17.37 -3.54
N LEU A 152 6.90 17.23 -3.57
CA LEU A 152 7.56 16.28 -4.46
C LEU A 152 7.16 14.84 -4.13
N SER A 153 7.13 14.48 -2.84
CA SER A 153 6.69 13.15 -2.42
C SER A 153 5.25 12.86 -2.82
N GLU A 154 4.36 13.86 -2.71
CA GLU A 154 2.97 13.73 -3.11
C GLU A 154 2.81 13.50 -4.62
N ILE A 155 3.50 14.28 -5.45
CA ILE A 155 3.52 14.11 -6.92
C ILE A 155 3.98 12.69 -7.29
N VAL A 156 5.08 12.24 -6.70
CA VAL A 156 5.65 10.91 -6.95
C VAL A 156 4.66 9.82 -6.55
N LEU A 157 4.03 9.93 -5.37
CA LEU A 157 3.08 8.95 -4.87
C LEU A 157 1.79 8.92 -5.69
N ILE A 158 1.31 10.06 -6.21
CA ILE A 158 0.15 10.12 -7.12
C ILE A 158 0.47 9.34 -8.41
N VAL A 159 1.63 9.56 -9.03
CA VAL A 159 2.03 8.81 -10.23
C VAL A 159 2.11 7.31 -9.93
N LEU A 160 2.72 6.94 -8.80
CA LEU A 160 2.83 5.55 -8.38
C LEU A 160 1.45 4.91 -8.16
N SER A 161 0.52 5.60 -7.50
CA SER A 161 -0.83 5.08 -7.24
C SER A 161 -1.61 4.81 -8.53
N VAL A 162 -1.59 5.76 -9.46
CA VAL A 162 -2.27 5.60 -10.75
C VAL A 162 -1.72 4.41 -11.52
N LYS A 163 -0.42 4.19 -11.48
CA LYS A 163 0.23 3.06 -12.16
C LYS A 163 0.01 1.72 -11.46
N LEU A 164 -0.07 1.69 -10.13
CA LEU A 164 -0.36 0.47 -9.38
C LEU A 164 -1.85 0.09 -9.42
N ASP A 165 -2.74 1.07 -9.41
CA ASP A 165 -4.18 0.83 -9.56
C ASP A 165 -4.51 0.30 -10.98
N ASN A 166 -3.83 0.82 -11.97
CA ASN A 166 -3.91 0.38 -13.37
C ASN A 166 -5.33 0.41 -13.98
N THR A 167 -6.27 1.11 -13.36
CA THR A 167 -7.67 1.25 -13.84
C THR A 167 -7.86 2.51 -14.67
N LEU A 168 -7.26 3.65 -14.25
CA LEU A 168 -7.37 4.94 -14.94
C LEU A 168 -6.55 4.98 -16.24
N VAL A 169 -5.35 4.39 -16.22
CA VAL A 169 -4.44 4.31 -17.37
C VAL A 169 -3.97 2.88 -17.49
N PRO A 170 -4.78 1.97 -18.07
CA PRO A 170 -4.40 0.58 -18.25
C PRO A 170 -3.06 0.46 -18.98
N SER A 171 -2.13 -0.26 -18.39
CA SER A 171 -0.76 -0.41 -18.87
C SER A 171 -0.29 -1.85 -18.68
N THR A 172 0.57 -2.31 -19.56
CA THR A 172 1.27 -3.57 -19.40
C THR A 172 2.30 -3.49 -18.28
N LYS A 173 2.78 -4.63 -17.81
CA LYS A 173 3.82 -4.69 -16.77
C LYS A 173 5.07 -3.88 -17.17
N ASP A 174 5.49 -3.99 -18.44
CA ASP A 174 6.68 -3.31 -18.95
C ASP A 174 6.47 -1.78 -19.04
N GLU A 175 5.26 -1.34 -19.41
CA GLU A 175 4.91 0.09 -19.40
C GLU A 175 4.88 0.69 -18.00
N ILE A 176 4.38 -0.06 -17.00
CA ILE A 176 4.43 0.34 -15.60
C ILE A 176 5.89 0.48 -15.14
N GLU A 177 6.72 -0.51 -15.44
CA GLU A 177 8.13 -0.50 -15.10
C GLU A 177 8.89 0.66 -15.76
N ASN A 178 8.67 0.88 -17.05
CA ASN A 178 9.25 1.99 -17.78
C ASN A 178 8.81 3.35 -17.23
N THR A 179 7.53 3.50 -16.81
CA THR A 179 7.06 4.74 -16.19
C THR A 179 7.75 5.00 -14.86
N ILE A 180 7.90 3.97 -14.01
CA ILE A 180 8.58 4.10 -12.70
C ILE A 180 10.06 4.44 -12.90
N MET A 181 10.75 3.75 -13.81
CA MET A 181 12.15 4.05 -14.11
C MET A 181 12.32 5.44 -14.75
N GLY A 182 11.39 5.85 -15.60
CA GLY A 182 11.34 7.19 -16.18
C GLY A 182 11.15 8.27 -15.11
N LEU A 183 10.28 8.03 -14.12
CA LEU A 183 10.08 8.95 -13.00
C LEU A 183 11.36 9.10 -12.15
N VAL A 184 12.02 7.99 -11.82
CA VAL A 184 13.31 8.03 -11.08
C VAL A 184 14.36 8.80 -11.88
N SER A 185 14.50 8.52 -13.19
CA SER A 185 15.46 9.24 -14.05
C SER A 185 15.12 10.72 -14.20
N LEU A 186 13.84 11.10 -14.24
CA LEU A 186 13.42 12.49 -14.25
C LEU A 186 13.80 13.19 -12.94
N LEU A 187 13.60 12.56 -11.79
CA LEU A 187 13.98 13.11 -10.48
C LEU A 187 15.50 13.30 -10.39
N GLU A 188 16.28 12.33 -10.88
CA GLU A 188 17.74 12.39 -10.86
C GLU A 188 18.28 13.51 -11.77
N LYS A 189 17.77 13.65 -13.00
CA LYS A 189 18.25 14.61 -13.99
C LYS A 189 17.55 15.95 -13.92
N GLY A 190 16.25 15.97 -13.60
CA GLY A 190 15.42 17.16 -13.60
C GLY A 190 15.58 18.03 -12.34
N THR A 191 16.25 17.50 -11.30
CA THR A 191 16.56 18.24 -10.07
C THR A 191 17.95 18.90 -10.12
N GLU A 192 18.72 18.71 -11.20
CA GLU A 192 19.95 19.46 -11.41
C GLU A 192 19.61 20.92 -11.74
N ASN A 193 20.27 21.85 -11.05
CA ASN A 193 20.13 23.29 -11.35
C ASN A 193 20.54 23.53 -12.80
N PRO A 194 19.70 24.16 -13.65
CA PRO A 194 20.18 24.66 -14.92
C PRO A 194 21.19 25.76 -14.61
N SER A 195 22.44 25.51 -14.93
CA SER A 195 23.54 26.48 -14.88
C SER A 195 23.27 27.68 -15.76
#